data_b474e88e5f0c047f8f438406a45607ac
#
_entry.id   b474e88e5f0c047f8f438406a45607ac
#
_cell.length_a   1.000
_cell.length_b   1.000
_cell.length_c   1.000
_cell.angle_alpha   90.00
_cell.angle_beta   90.00
_cell.angle_gamma   90.00
#
_symmetry.space_group_name_H-M   'P 1'
#
loop_
_entity.id
_entity.type
_entity.pdbx_description
1 polymer ?
#
loop_
_entity_poly.entity_id
_entity_poly.type
_entity_poly.pdbx_seq_one_letter_code
_entity_poly.pdbx_strand_id
1 'polypeptide(L)'
;MINGLGRMKNWLWIIGLFFVLSLHAEDGHRFWLRMERNALPADVSLSESTERTATLDIASRELKDFWKGEGRVLLRVSKDGVMRDGFTICRKGLDVELSSASDNGVLYAAYDLLRRQQAGDLLSDGVAVTERPSYDIRILNHWDNPDGTVERGYAGRSIWKWDELPETVSPLYEEYARANASVGINAVVLNNVNAKPQMLSTGMLRKVAVIAEVLRPYGIRTYLSVNFASPKALGELSTADPLDEDVQRWWKKKAKEIYRLIPDFGGFLVKANSEGEPGPQDYGRTHADGANMLADVLAPYGGLVMWRAFVYQAESPDRACQAYEEFMPFDGQFRDNVIVQVKNGPIDFQPREPFSPLFGAMQHTQVMPEFQITQEYLGQSIHTVFLATMWKDCLDAETYRVGGGTVADVTQHRVGIHSRSAVAGVAN
;
A
#
# COMPACT_ATOMS: atom_id res chain seq x y z
N MET A 1 71.38 -5.46 10.49
CA MET A 1 70.36 -5.49 9.46
C MET A 1 69.04 -6.09 10.02
N ILE A 2 68.41 -5.50 11.09
CA ILE A 2 67.15 -6.03 11.67
C ILE A 2 66.13 -4.92 11.94
N ASN A 3 66.28 -3.70 11.44
CA ASN A 3 65.36 -2.59 11.70
C ASN A 3 64.45 -2.19 10.53
N GLY A 4 64.42 -2.96 9.43
CA GLY A 4 63.59 -2.62 8.26
C GLY A 4 62.21 -3.30 8.19
N LEU A 5 62.06 -4.45 8.83
CA LEU A 5 60.84 -5.27 8.71
C LEU A 5 59.66 -4.82 9.64
N GLY A 6 59.97 -4.11 10.71
CA GLY A 6 58.95 -3.62 11.66
C GLY A 6 58.14 -2.42 11.11
N ARG A 7 58.72 -1.56 10.30
CA ARG A 7 58.02 -0.39 9.73
C ARG A 7 57.09 -0.75 8.56
N MET A 8 57.42 -1.80 7.79
CA MET A 8 56.52 -2.27 6.71
C MET A 8 55.27 -2.93 7.21
N LYS A 9 55.31 -3.65 8.35
CA LYS A 9 54.09 -4.28 8.93
C LYS A 9 53.09 -3.25 9.40
N ASN A 10 53.55 -2.13 9.96
CA ASN A 10 52.64 -1.09 10.43
C ASN A 10 51.98 -0.32 9.29
N TRP A 11 52.63 -0.16 8.14
CA TRP A 11 52.03 0.45 6.96
C TRP A 11 50.95 -0.43 6.31
N LEU A 12 51.12 -1.74 6.32
CA LEU A 12 50.11 -2.69 5.82
C LEU A 12 48.84 -2.69 6.65
N TRP A 13 48.97 -2.50 7.97
CA TRP A 13 47.81 -2.34 8.84
C TRP A 13 47.07 -1.00 8.63
N ILE A 14 47.79 0.07 8.39
CA ILE A 14 47.23 1.39 8.10
C ILE A 14 46.53 1.39 6.74
N ILE A 15 47.10 0.76 5.71
CA ILE A 15 46.45 0.60 4.39
C ILE A 15 45.22 -0.30 4.49
N GLY A 16 45.29 -1.39 5.28
CA GLY A 16 44.13 -2.24 5.55
C GLY A 16 43.02 -1.53 6.30
N LEU A 17 43.32 -0.64 7.25
CA LEU A 17 42.36 0.16 7.97
C LEU A 17 41.67 1.20 7.07
N PHE A 18 42.39 1.82 6.15
CA PHE A 18 41.82 2.77 5.18
C PHE A 18 40.90 2.09 4.15
N PHE A 19 41.18 0.83 3.77
CA PHE A 19 40.26 0.08 2.90
C PHE A 19 38.99 -0.38 3.63
N VAL A 20 39.04 -0.64 4.93
CA VAL A 20 37.89 -1.03 5.73
C VAL A 20 36.95 0.17 6.00
N LEU A 21 37.50 1.38 6.07
CA LEU A 21 36.72 2.61 6.29
C LEU A 21 35.92 3.08 5.05
N SER A 22 36.17 2.48 3.86
CA SER A 22 35.46 2.81 2.63
C SER A 22 34.36 1.82 2.27
N LEU A 23 34.18 0.75 3.04
CA LEU A 23 33.07 -0.20 2.85
C LEU A 23 31.85 0.33 3.59
N HIS A 24 31.13 1.26 2.97
CA HIS A 24 29.78 1.56 3.40
C HIS A 24 28.91 0.37 3.02
N ALA A 25 28.39 -0.34 4.01
CA ALA A 25 27.39 -1.37 3.77
C ALA A 25 26.18 -0.71 3.10
N GLU A 26 25.62 -1.36 2.11
CA GLU A 26 24.36 -0.96 1.47
C GLU A 26 23.24 -1.01 2.53
N ASP A 27 22.52 0.08 2.72
CA ASP A 27 21.43 0.17 3.70
C ASP A 27 20.05 -0.28 3.15
N GLY A 28 20.02 -0.65 1.86
CA GLY A 28 18.83 -1.16 1.20
C GLY A 28 17.80 -0.09 0.78
N HIS A 29 17.99 1.21 1.09
CA HIS A 29 17.02 2.26 0.77
C HIS A 29 16.70 2.37 -0.71
N ARG A 30 17.67 2.02 -1.60
CA ARG A 30 17.44 2.01 -3.05
C ARG A 30 16.64 0.82 -3.54
N PHE A 31 16.40 -0.17 -2.70
CA PHE A 31 15.69 -1.38 -3.07
C PHE A 31 16.37 -2.07 -4.28
N TRP A 32 15.62 -2.46 -5.32
CA TRP A 32 16.18 -2.98 -6.56
C TRP A 32 16.61 -1.88 -7.56
N LEU A 33 16.28 -0.61 -7.29
CA LEU A 33 16.50 0.56 -8.15
C LEU A 33 17.95 1.08 -8.14
N ARG A 34 18.93 0.17 -8.10
CA ARG A 34 20.39 0.44 -8.05
C ARG A 34 21.01 0.54 -9.44
N MET A 35 20.31 1.15 -10.36
CA MET A 35 20.75 1.31 -11.74
C MET A 35 21.72 2.48 -11.87
N GLU A 36 22.72 2.32 -12.76
CA GLU A 36 23.60 3.42 -13.15
C GLU A 36 22.91 4.28 -14.20
N ARG A 37 22.96 5.59 -14.00
CA ARG A 37 22.44 6.56 -14.98
C ARG A 37 23.18 6.47 -16.29
N ASN A 38 22.45 6.70 -17.37
CA ASN A 38 23.02 6.86 -18.70
C ASN A 38 23.86 8.15 -18.78
N ALA A 39 24.99 8.11 -19.49
CA ALA A 39 25.75 9.31 -19.81
C ALA A 39 24.97 10.23 -20.78
N LEU A 40 24.22 9.64 -21.71
CA LEU A 40 23.29 10.31 -22.60
C LEU A 40 21.90 9.70 -22.41
N PRO A 41 20.81 10.53 -22.39
CA PRO A 41 19.47 10.02 -22.23
C PRO A 41 19.10 9.05 -23.36
N ALA A 42 18.38 7.95 -23.03
CA ALA A 42 17.78 7.09 -24.03
C ALA A 42 16.69 7.84 -24.86
N ASP A 43 16.45 7.38 -26.08
CA ASP A 43 15.38 7.92 -26.93
C ASP A 43 14.01 7.43 -26.44
N VAL A 44 13.26 8.31 -25.78
CA VAL A 44 11.93 8.01 -25.24
C VAL A 44 10.94 9.07 -25.70
N SER A 45 9.83 8.63 -26.30
CA SER A 45 8.77 9.50 -26.79
C SER A 45 7.38 9.01 -26.40
N LEU A 46 6.40 9.93 -26.36
CA LEU A 46 4.98 9.59 -26.25
C LEU A 46 4.40 9.40 -27.66
N SER A 47 3.42 8.49 -27.80
CA SER A 47 2.67 8.38 -29.05
C SER A 47 1.83 9.66 -29.26
N GLU A 48 1.56 10.02 -30.52
CA GLU A 48 0.80 11.23 -30.88
C GLU A 48 -0.59 11.31 -30.25
N SER A 49 -1.20 10.16 -29.95
CA SER A 49 -2.52 10.09 -29.33
C SER A 49 -2.48 10.11 -27.79
N THR A 50 -1.29 10.16 -27.18
CA THR A 50 -1.12 10.10 -25.72
C THR A 50 -0.95 11.49 -25.14
N GLU A 51 -1.89 11.90 -24.29
CA GLU A 51 -1.78 13.14 -23.53
C GLU A 51 -0.66 13.04 -22.49
N ARG A 52 0.12 14.11 -22.37
CA ARG A 52 1.22 14.17 -21.41
C ARG A 52 0.70 14.41 -19.99
N THR A 53 1.13 13.57 -19.05
CA THR A 53 0.80 13.67 -17.62
C THR A 53 2.05 13.57 -16.75
N ALA A 54 1.94 13.97 -15.48
CA ALA A 54 3.05 13.87 -14.54
C ALA A 54 3.54 12.41 -14.35
N THR A 55 2.65 11.43 -14.41
CA THR A 55 3.00 9.99 -14.31
C THR A 55 3.79 9.53 -15.53
N LEU A 56 3.39 9.95 -16.72
CA LEU A 56 4.13 9.64 -17.96
C LEU A 56 5.48 10.37 -18.04
N ASP A 57 5.58 11.57 -17.43
CA ASP A 57 6.87 12.26 -17.29
C ASP A 57 7.83 11.49 -16.40
N ILE A 58 7.34 10.87 -15.31
CA ILE A 58 8.15 9.98 -14.46
C ILE A 58 8.58 8.75 -15.26
N ALA A 59 7.66 8.05 -15.94
CA ALA A 59 7.99 6.90 -16.76
C ALA A 59 9.05 7.23 -17.82
N SER A 60 8.88 8.38 -18.51
CA SER A 60 9.85 8.87 -19.49
C SER A 60 11.21 9.18 -18.87
N ARG A 61 11.25 9.82 -17.70
CA ARG A 61 12.49 10.14 -16.96
C ARG A 61 13.25 8.88 -16.56
N GLU A 62 12.56 7.89 -15.95
CA GLU A 62 13.15 6.62 -15.54
C GLU A 62 13.79 5.90 -16.73
N LEU A 63 13.11 5.84 -17.86
CA LEU A 63 13.64 5.21 -19.07
C LEU A 63 14.80 6.00 -19.67
N LYS A 64 14.71 7.33 -19.78
CA LYS A 64 15.80 8.16 -20.27
C LYS A 64 17.08 8.00 -19.45
N ASP A 65 16.92 7.92 -18.14
CA ASP A 65 18.03 7.85 -17.19
C ASP A 65 18.65 6.44 -17.14
N PHE A 66 17.87 5.36 -17.35
CA PHE A 66 18.31 4.02 -17.00
C PHE A 66 18.16 2.96 -18.09
N TRP A 67 17.41 3.18 -19.16
CA TRP A 67 17.31 2.23 -20.26
C TRP A 67 18.60 2.20 -21.10
N LYS A 68 19.19 1.02 -21.31
CA LYS A 68 20.46 0.82 -22.02
C LYS A 68 20.29 0.34 -23.47
N GLY A 69 19.04 0.08 -23.92
CA GLY A 69 18.79 -0.35 -25.29
C GLY A 69 19.05 0.76 -26.30
N GLU A 70 19.41 0.38 -27.52
CA GLU A 70 19.80 1.32 -28.60
C GLU A 70 18.61 1.94 -29.34
N GLY A 71 17.45 1.27 -29.34
CA GLY A 71 16.24 1.73 -30.03
C GLY A 71 15.42 2.72 -29.21
N ARG A 72 14.37 3.25 -29.87
CA ARG A 72 13.40 4.16 -29.26
C ARG A 72 12.44 3.40 -28.34
N VAL A 73 12.11 3.98 -27.20
CA VAL A 73 10.99 3.53 -26.35
C VAL A 73 9.77 4.43 -26.58
N LEU A 74 8.67 3.85 -27.05
CA LEU A 74 7.41 4.56 -27.31
C LEU A 74 6.43 4.28 -26.17
N LEU A 75 5.95 5.33 -25.50
CA LEU A 75 4.92 5.25 -24.45
C LEU A 75 3.54 5.53 -25.05
N ARG A 76 2.58 4.63 -24.82
CA ARG A 76 1.22 4.74 -25.35
C ARG A 76 0.16 4.50 -24.28
N VAL A 77 -0.75 5.44 -24.10
CA VAL A 77 -2.01 5.24 -23.37
C VAL A 77 -3.14 5.15 -24.38
N SER A 78 -3.91 4.07 -24.35
CA SER A 78 -5.00 3.80 -25.30
C SER A 78 -6.18 3.17 -24.59
N LYS A 79 -7.40 3.56 -24.97
CA LYS A 79 -8.64 2.94 -24.45
C LYS A 79 -8.72 1.42 -24.72
N ASP A 80 -8.05 0.97 -25.78
CA ASP A 80 -7.97 -0.46 -26.14
C ASP A 80 -6.82 -1.18 -25.44
N GLY A 81 -6.07 -0.49 -24.56
CA GLY A 81 -4.97 -1.05 -23.78
C GLY A 81 -5.45 -1.97 -22.66
N VAL A 82 -4.49 -2.64 -22.01
CA VAL A 82 -4.78 -3.50 -20.87
C VAL A 82 -5.32 -2.67 -19.71
N MET A 83 -6.49 -3.07 -19.20
CA MET A 83 -7.20 -2.37 -18.12
C MET A 83 -6.59 -2.65 -16.73
N ARG A 84 -7.03 -1.89 -15.74
CA ARG A 84 -6.68 -2.08 -14.30
C ARG A 84 -5.18 -2.08 -14.05
N ASP A 85 -4.47 -1.06 -14.56
CA ASP A 85 -3.02 -0.92 -14.44
C ASP A 85 -2.21 -2.05 -15.08
N GLY A 86 -2.83 -2.91 -15.91
CA GLY A 86 -2.12 -3.86 -16.73
C GLY A 86 -1.42 -3.16 -17.91
N PHE A 87 -0.42 -3.81 -18.49
CA PHE A 87 0.37 -3.26 -19.58
C PHE A 87 0.84 -4.32 -20.56
N THR A 88 1.26 -3.85 -21.73
CA THR A 88 1.97 -4.67 -22.71
C THR A 88 3.31 -4.03 -23.06
N ILE A 89 4.36 -4.83 -23.06
CA ILE A 89 5.70 -4.48 -23.59
C ILE A 89 5.87 -5.25 -24.88
N CYS A 90 6.07 -4.55 -26.00
CA CYS A 90 6.28 -5.14 -27.32
C CYS A 90 7.60 -4.68 -27.91
N ARG A 91 8.48 -5.62 -28.31
CA ARG A 91 9.72 -5.31 -29.01
C ARG A 91 9.57 -5.51 -30.51
N LYS A 92 10.05 -4.55 -31.30
CA LYS A 92 10.09 -4.57 -32.77
C LYS A 92 11.46 -4.09 -33.25
N GLY A 93 12.34 -5.00 -33.61
CA GLY A 93 13.74 -4.69 -33.90
C GLY A 93 14.43 -4.16 -32.64
N LEU A 94 14.96 -2.93 -32.72
CA LEU A 94 15.57 -2.25 -31.58
C LEU A 94 14.55 -1.44 -30.77
N ASP A 95 13.40 -1.10 -31.34
CA ASP A 95 12.37 -0.29 -30.69
C ASP A 95 11.52 -1.12 -29.70
N VAL A 96 11.07 -0.44 -28.62
CA VAL A 96 10.18 -1.02 -27.62
C VAL A 96 8.94 -0.13 -27.46
N GLU A 97 7.75 -0.71 -27.53
CA GLU A 97 6.50 -0.04 -27.23
C GLU A 97 5.97 -0.49 -25.89
N LEU A 98 5.67 0.48 -25.00
CA LEU A 98 4.98 0.26 -23.72
C LEU A 98 3.57 0.81 -23.83
N SER A 99 2.57 -0.04 -23.67
CA SER A 99 1.18 0.36 -23.83
C SER A 99 0.27 -0.13 -22.67
N SER A 100 -0.73 0.71 -22.33
CA SER A 100 -1.72 0.44 -21.28
C SER A 100 -2.98 1.26 -21.52
N ALA A 101 -4.06 0.95 -20.79
CA ALA A 101 -5.24 1.81 -20.70
C ALA A 101 -5.10 2.93 -19.66
N SER A 102 -4.04 2.94 -18.86
CA SER A 102 -3.78 3.94 -17.81
C SER A 102 -2.32 4.40 -17.80
N ASP A 103 -2.08 5.60 -17.29
CA ASP A 103 -0.74 6.15 -17.08
C ASP A 103 0.06 5.28 -16.09
N ASN A 104 -0.60 4.79 -15.04
CA ASN A 104 0.01 3.88 -14.06
C ASN A 104 0.50 2.60 -14.72
N GLY A 105 -0.28 2.00 -15.62
CA GLY A 105 0.13 0.81 -16.35
C GLY A 105 1.36 1.06 -17.23
N VAL A 106 1.47 2.23 -17.85
CA VAL A 106 2.68 2.61 -18.61
C VAL A 106 3.88 2.80 -17.67
N LEU A 107 3.69 3.41 -16.49
CA LEU A 107 4.74 3.54 -15.49
C LEU A 107 5.22 2.16 -15.01
N TYR A 108 4.29 1.23 -14.75
CA TYR A 108 4.64 -0.14 -14.37
C TYR A 108 5.37 -0.89 -15.49
N ALA A 109 4.96 -0.68 -16.75
CA ALA A 109 5.67 -1.22 -17.91
C ALA A 109 7.11 -0.70 -18.00
N ALA A 110 7.32 0.59 -17.69
CA ALA A 110 8.65 1.17 -17.68
C ALA A 110 9.55 0.50 -16.61
N TYR A 111 9.03 0.33 -15.39
CA TYR A 111 9.77 -0.38 -14.34
C TYR A 111 9.96 -1.86 -14.65
N ASP A 112 8.99 -2.53 -15.27
CA ASP A 112 9.16 -3.93 -15.68
C ASP A 112 10.24 -4.09 -16.76
N LEU A 113 10.26 -3.21 -17.75
CA LEU A 113 11.32 -3.19 -18.78
C LEU A 113 12.71 -2.99 -18.16
N LEU A 114 12.85 -2.06 -17.22
CA LEU A 114 14.10 -1.82 -16.51
C LEU A 114 14.52 -3.00 -15.62
N ARG A 115 13.56 -3.67 -14.97
CA ARG A 115 13.81 -4.88 -14.18
C ARG A 115 14.26 -6.03 -15.05
N ARG A 116 13.62 -6.25 -16.22
CA ARG A 116 14.06 -7.24 -17.21
C ARG A 116 15.46 -6.96 -17.72
N GLN A 117 15.79 -5.70 -17.97
CA GLN A 117 17.16 -5.32 -18.33
C GLN A 117 18.17 -5.72 -17.27
N GLN A 118 17.90 -5.45 -15.98
CA GLN A 118 18.81 -5.84 -14.89
C GLN A 118 18.92 -7.36 -14.72
N ALA A 119 17.81 -8.09 -14.95
CA ALA A 119 17.77 -9.54 -14.87
C ALA A 119 18.41 -10.24 -16.09
N GLY A 120 18.74 -9.49 -17.15
CA GLY A 120 19.19 -10.07 -18.42
C GLY A 120 18.09 -10.80 -19.19
N ASP A 121 16.82 -10.53 -18.87
CA ASP A 121 15.62 -11.14 -19.46
C ASP A 121 14.95 -10.17 -20.45
N LEU A 122 15.71 -9.69 -21.43
CA LEU A 122 15.17 -8.82 -22.48
C LEU A 122 14.36 -9.63 -23.49
N LEU A 123 13.24 -9.04 -23.94
CA LEU A 123 12.38 -9.64 -24.95
C LEU A 123 13.12 -9.83 -26.27
N SER A 124 12.90 -10.95 -26.94
CA SER A 124 13.33 -11.19 -28.32
C SER A 124 12.54 -10.30 -29.29
N ASP A 125 13.09 -10.11 -30.50
CA ASP A 125 12.39 -9.36 -31.56
C ASP A 125 11.05 -10.03 -31.93
N GLY A 126 10.03 -9.20 -32.10
CA GLY A 126 8.66 -9.63 -32.41
C GLY A 126 7.87 -10.19 -31.22
N VAL A 127 8.46 -10.23 -30.01
CA VAL A 127 7.78 -10.72 -28.80
C VAL A 127 7.05 -9.61 -28.10
N ALA A 128 5.85 -9.91 -27.63
CA ALA A 128 5.06 -9.08 -26.72
C ALA A 128 4.77 -9.83 -25.42
N VAL A 129 4.89 -9.13 -24.30
CA VAL A 129 4.50 -9.61 -22.97
C VAL A 129 3.42 -8.72 -22.42
N THR A 130 2.34 -9.34 -21.95
CA THR A 130 1.24 -8.65 -21.29
C THR A 130 1.17 -9.07 -19.84
N GLU A 131 1.22 -8.09 -18.95
CA GLU A 131 1.13 -8.28 -17.50
C GLU A 131 -0.04 -7.50 -16.93
N ARG A 132 -0.62 -8.02 -15.85
CA ARG A 132 -1.71 -7.38 -15.16
C ARG A 132 -1.63 -7.69 -13.67
N PRO A 133 -1.74 -6.67 -12.79
CA PRO A 133 -1.84 -6.89 -11.36
C PRO A 133 -3.04 -7.77 -11.01
N SER A 134 -2.84 -8.72 -10.09
CA SER A 134 -3.91 -9.62 -9.62
C SER A 134 -4.94 -8.92 -8.75
N TYR A 135 -4.56 -7.81 -8.12
CA TYR A 135 -5.43 -6.97 -7.30
C TYR A 135 -5.53 -5.56 -7.86
N ASP A 136 -6.72 -4.95 -7.80
CA ASP A 136 -6.95 -3.56 -8.23
C ASP A 136 -6.28 -2.57 -7.25
N ILE A 137 -6.34 -2.86 -5.94
CA ILE A 137 -5.75 -2.04 -4.89
C ILE A 137 -4.67 -2.85 -4.17
N ARG A 138 -3.46 -2.33 -4.16
CA ARG A 138 -2.29 -2.87 -3.49
C ARG A 138 -1.79 -1.80 -2.53
N ILE A 139 -2.17 -1.95 -1.24
CA ILE A 139 -2.05 -0.88 -0.25
C ILE A 139 -1.04 -1.23 0.84
N LEU A 140 -0.19 -0.28 1.19
CA LEU A 140 0.60 -0.35 2.43
C LEU A 140 -0.13 0.36 3.56
N ASN A 141 -0.24 -0.31 4.69
CA ASN A 141 -0.81 0.25 5.92
C ASN A 141 0.33 0.58 6.88
N HIS A 142 0.69 1.85 6.96
CA HIS A 142 1.62 2.35 7.97
C HIS A 142 0.93 2.43 9.34
N TRP A 143 1.68 2.09 10.39
CA TRP A 143 1.22 2.25 11.76
C TRP A 143 1.95 3.43 12.44
N ASP A 144 2.15 4.48 11.67
CA ASP A 144 2.82 5.70 12.04
C ASP A 144 1.89 6.61 12.85
N ASN A 145 2.41 7.24 13.90
CA ASN A 145 1.66 8.14 14.76
C ASN A 145 1.99 9.60 14.46
N PRO A 146 1.08 10.55 14.75
CA PRO A 146 1.30 11.97 14.52
C PRO A 146 2.43 12.59 15.38
N ASP A 147 2.88 11.89 16.43
CA ASP A 147 4.03 12.27 17.26
C ASP A 147 5.39 11.76 16.73
N GLY A 148 5.37 11.12 15.54
CA GLY A 148 6.57 10.58 14.89
C GLY A 148 7.02 9.22 15.43
N THR A 149 6.25 8.56 16.29
CA THR A 149 6.48 7.16 16.69
C THR A 149 5.77 6.19 15.77
N VAL A 150 6.11 4.91 15.85
CA VAL A 150 5.46 3.84 15.10
C VAL A 150 4.89 2.82 16.07
N GLU A 151 3.76 2.24 15.73
CA GLU A 151 2.97 1.31 16.52
C GLU A 151 2.59 1.94 17.88
N ARG A 152 2.91 1.27 18.99
CA ARG A 152 2.77 1.78 20.37
C ARG A 152 4.04 2.45 20.89
N GLY A 153 4.89 2.95 19.98
CA GLY A 153 6.14 3.64 20.29
C GLY A 153 7.40 2.77 20.27
N TYR A 154 7.26 1.45 20.11
CA TYR A 154 8.40 0.51 20.16
C TYR A 154 8.98 0.15 18.77
N ALA A 155 8.27 0.44 17.68
CA ALA A 155 8.66 0.01 16.32
C ALA A 155 9.46 1.08 15.55
N GLY A 156 10.12 2.00 16.26
CA GLY A 156 11.01 3.00 15.65
C GLY A 156 10.35 4.35 15.40
N ARG A 157 10.80 5.02 14.32
CA ARG A 157 10.36 6.38 13.97
C ARG A 157 9.64 6.38 12.64
N SER A 158 8.59 7.19 12.56
CA SER A 158 7.84 7.45 11.34
C SER A 158 8.73 7.98 10.22
N ILE A 159 8.50 7.52 8.99
CA ILE A 159 9.11 8.13 7.80
C ILE A 159 8.51 9.51 7.51
N TRP A 160 7.29 9.76 8.00
CA TRP A 160 6.60 11.03 7.84
C TRP A 160 7.05 12.00 8.93
N LYS A 161 7.80 13.01 8.55
CA LYS A 161 8.28 14.06 9.46
C LYS A 161 7.18 15.11 9.69
N TRP A 162 6.20 14.72 10.52
CA TRP A 162 4.99 15.52 10.76
C TRP A 162 5.28 16.91 11.32
N ASP A 163 6.37 17.09 12.06
CA ASP A 163 6.84 18.35 12.62
C ASP A 163 7.46 19.29 11.60
N GLU A 164 8.06 18.77 10.52
CA GLU A 164 8.63 19.55 9.43
C GLU A 164 7.59 19.97 8.37
N LEU A 165 6.48 19.22 8.25
CA LEU A 165 5.41 19.47 7.28
C LEU A 165 4.46 20.58 7.75
N PRO A 166 3.88 21.37 6.84
CA PRO A 166 4.02 21.34 5.37
C PRO A 166 5.20 22.14 4.82
N GLU A 167 6.00 22.81 5.67
CA GLU A 167 7.03 23.78 5.28
C GLU A 167 8.23 23.12 4.59
N THR A 168 8.58 21.90 5.03
CA THR A 168 9.71 21.13 4.48
C THR A 168 9.23 19.75 4.02
N VAL A 169 9.45 19.47 2.74
CA VAL A 169 9.13 18.16 2.13
C VAL A 169 10.41 17.33 2.02
N SER A 170 10.48 16.24 2.75
CA SER A 170 11.64 15.35 2.72
C SER A 170 11.79 14.68 1.35
N PRO A 171 13.00 14.68 0.74
CA PRO A 171 13.26 13.91 -0.49
C PRO A 171 12.95 12.41 -0.36
N LEU A 172 12.98 11.87 0.86
CA LEU A 172 12.62 10.48 1.15
C LEU A 172 11.20 10.12 0.66
N TYR A 173 10.27 11.08 0.62
CA TYR A 173 8.91 10.78 0.17
C TYR A 173 8.84 10.47 -1.32
N GLU A 174 9.66 11.15 -2.14
CA GLU A 174 9.78 10.82 -3.57
C GLU A 174 10.49 9.46 -3.77
N GLU A 175 11.54 9.18 -3.01
CA GLU A 175 12.22 7.87 -3.03
C GLU A 175 11.27 6.74 -2.62
N TYR A 176 10.48 6.96 -1.57
CA TYR A 176 9.42 6.04 -1.13
C TYR A 176 8.38 5.80 -2.23
N ALA A 177 7.87 6.87 -2.85
CA ALA A 177 6.88 6.77 -3.92
C ALA A 177 7.43 6.00 -5.13
N ARG A 178 8.67 6.32 -5.55
CA ARG A 178 9.39 5.65 -6.62
C ARG A 178 9.56 4.15 -6.35
N ALA A 179 10.03 3.78 -5.16
CA ALA A 179 10.22 2.39 -4.76
C ALA A 179 8.90 1.61 -4.78
N ASN A 180 7.83 2.18 -4.21
CA ASN A 180 6.52 1.55 -4.19
C ASN A 180 5.91 1.38 -5.59
N ALA A 181 5.94 2.42 -6.41
CA ALA A 181 5.44 2.33 -7.79
C ALA A 181 6.22 1.28 -8.60
N SER A 182 7.52 1.14 -8.35
CA SER A 182 8.38 0.17 -9.07
C SER A 182 8.00 -1.29 -8.84
N VAL A 183 7.21 -1.59 -7.81
CA VAL A 183 6.66 -2.92 -7.50
C VAL A 183 5.13 -2.94 -7.58
N GLY A 184 4.53 -1.89 -8.13
CA GLY A 184 3.09 -1.85 -8.40
C GLY A 184 2.21 -1.52 -7.19
N ILE A 185 2.74 -1.01 -6.08
CA ILE A 185 1.93 -0.47 -4.98
C ILE A 185 1.27 0.83 -5.45
N ASN A 186 -0.05 0.94 -5.28
CA ASN A 186 -0.85 2.06 -5.78
C ASN A 186 -1.69 2.76 -4.70
N ALA A 187 -1.50 2.40 -3.43
CA ALA A 187 -2.21 3.00 -2.32
C ALA A 187 -1.39 2.95 -1.02
N VAL A 188 -1.64 3.90 -0.12
CA VAL A 188 -1.00 3.95 1.19
C VAL A 188 -1.96 4.53 2.24
N VAL A 189 -2.06 3.87 3.39
CA VAL A 189 -2.61 4.45 4.63
C VAL A 189 -1.45 5.05 5.41
N LEU A 190 -1.49 6.35 5.68
CA LEU A 190 -0.34 7.08 6.23
C LEU A 190 -0.16 6.91 7.73
N ASN A 191 -1.17 6.44 8.45
CA ASN A 191 -1.17 6.45 9.91
C ASN A 191 -1.72 5.18 10.53
N ASN A 192 -1.39 5.02 11.80
CA ASN A 192 -1.71 3.86 12.63
C ASN A 192 -3.21 3.53 12.64
N VAL A 193 -3.52 2.24 12.64
CA VAL A 193 -4.89 1.73 12.81
C VAL A 193 -5.49 2.08 14.18
N ASN A 194 -4.65 2.24 15.23
CA ASN A 194 -5.02 2.85 16.50
C ASN A 194 -5.05 4.39 16.34
N ALA A 195 -5.95 4.85 15.49
CA ALA A 195 -5.93 6.19 14.95
C ALA A 195 -6.19 7.28 15.99
N LYS A 196 -5.34 8.28 15.98
CA LYS A 196 -5.56 9.47 16.84
C LYS A 196 -6.49 10.45 16.13
N PRO A 197 -7.55 10.97 16.81
CA PRO A 197 -8.49 11.93 16.20
C PRO A 197 -7.80 13.13 15.55
N GLN A 198 -6.66 13.59 16.08
CA GLN A 198 -5.87 14.70 15.55
C GLN A 198 -5.50 14.57 14.08
N MET A 199 -5.40 13.34 13.54
CA MET A 199 -5.14 13.11 12.12
C MET A 199 -6.18 13.78 11.20
N LEU A 200 -7.40 13.99 11.68
CA LEU A 200 -8.47 14.68 10.96
C LEU A 200 -8.55 16.18 11.27
N SER A 201 -7.62 16.75 12.05
CA SER A 201 -7.57 18.20 12.22
C SER A 201 -7.17 18.89 10.90
N THR A 202 -7.63 20.12 10.68
CA THR A 202 -7.28 20.89 9.47
C THR A 202 -5.77 21.05 9.30
N GLY A 203 -5.03 21.21 10.40
CA GLY A 203 -3.57 21.32 10.40
C GLY A 203 -2.91 20.02 9.87
N MET A 204 -3.32 18.87 10.38
CA MET A 204 -2.80 17.58 9.92
C MET A 204 -3.22 17.28 8.48
N LEU A 205 -4.47 17.58 8.11
CA LEU A 205 -4.95 17.36 6.73
C LEU A 205 -4.13 18.15 5.69
N ARG A 206 -3.65 19.34 6.02
CA ARG A 206 -2.73 20.09 5.15
C ARG A 206 -1.39 19.39 4.98
N LYS A 207 -0.84 18.79 6.05
CA LYS A 207 0.39 17.99 5.99
C LYS A 207 0.19 16.72 5.15
N VAL A 208 -0.93 16.03 5.34
CA VAL A 208 -1.33 14.89 4.52
C VAL A 208 -1.45 15.25 3.04
N ALA A 209 -2.01 16.43 2.73
CA ALA A 209 -2.13 16.90 1.35
C ALA A 209 -0.77 17.06 0.65
N VAL A 210 0.24 17.57 1.35
CA VAL A 210 1.61 17.68 0.82
C VAL A 210 2.20 16.31 0.49
N ILE A 211 2.02 15.33 1.36
CA ILE A 211 2.45 13.94 1.07
C ILE A 211 1.69 13.39 -0.14
N ALA A 212 0.37 13.59 -0.19
CA ALA A 212 -0.47 13.13 -1.30
C ALA A 212 -0.04 13.72 -2.66
N GLU A 213 0.40 14.97 -2.67
CA GLU A 213 0.94 15.63 -3.89
C GLU A 213 2.22 14.98 -4.39
N VAL A 214 3.10 14.51 -3.49
CA VAL A 214 4.31 13.77 -3.87
C VAL A 214 3.97 12.36 -4.38
N LEU A 215 2.99 11.69 -3.79
CA LEU A 215 2.62 10.31 -4.11
C LEU A 215 1.81 10.21 -5.43
N ARG A 216 0.95 11.19 -5.71
CA ARG A 216 0.02 11.18 -6.84
C ARG A 216 0.68 10.96 -8.20
N PRO A 217 1.79 11.63 -8.57
CA PRO A 217 2.45 11.40 -9.84
C PRO A 217 2.98 9.98 -10.03
N TYR A 218 3.20 9.25 -8.94
CA TYR A 218 3.59 7.84 -8.95
C TYR A 218 2.39 6.88 -8.95
N GLY A 219 1.17 7.40 -9.12
CA GLY A 219 -0.07 6.62 -9.15
C GLY A 219 -0.49 6.07 -7.80
N ILE A 220 0.03 6.61 -6.70
CA ILE A 220 -0.24 6.14 -5.34
C ILE A 220 -1.29 7.02 -4.68
N ARG A 221 -2.44 6.45 -4.34
CA ARG A 221 -3.51 7.13 -3.61
C ARG A 221 -3.27 7.12 -2.11
N THR A 222 -3.61 8.23 -1.47
CA THR A 222 -3.50 8.39 -0.02
C THR A 222 -4.81 8.05 0.66
N TYR A 223 -4.70 7.27 1.74
CA TYR A 223 -5.78 6.90 2.66
C TYR A 223 -5.39 7.29 4.08
N LEU A 224 -6.36 7.39 4.97
CA LEU A 224 -6.14 7.60 6.40
C LEU A 224 -6.88 6.56 7.23
N SER A 225 -6.23 6.11 8.28
CA SER A 225 -6.91 5.42 9.36
C SER A 225 -7.60 6.45 10.24
N VAL A 226 -8.85 6.19 10.65
CA VAL A 226 -9.66 7.14 11.42
C VAL A 226 -10.16 6.55 12.72
N ASN A 227 -10.14 7.37 13.78
CA ASN A 227 -10.77 7.03 15.04
C ASN A 227 -12.28 7.23 14.91
N PHE A 228 -13.05 6.20 15.24
CA PHE A 228 -14.52 6.22 15.08
C PHE A 228 -15.18 7.32 15.92
N ALA A 229 -14.63 7.65 17.08
CA ALA A 229 -15.13 8.72 17.95
C ALA A 229 -14.59 10.13 17.62
N SER A 230 -14.01 10.34 16.44
CA SER A 230 -13.52 11.67 16.00
C SER A 230 -14.58 12.77 16.08
N PRO A 231 -15.89 12.54 15.85
CA PRO A 231 -16.94 13.55 16.06
C PRO A 231 -17.00 14.09 17.49
N LYS A 232 -16.77 13.25 18.49
CA LYS A 232 -16.68 13.70 19.90
C LYS A 232 -15.41 14.51 20.17
N ALA A 233 -14.27 14.02 19.69
CA ALA A 233 -12.96 14.61 20.01
C ALA A 233 -12.71 15.92 19.25
N LEU A 234 -13.20 16.09 18.04
CA LEU A 234 -12.95 17.24 17.16
C LEU A 234 -14.21 18.05 16.83
N GLY A 235 -15.39 17.48 17.03
CA GLY A 235 -16.68 18.10 16.72
C GLY A 235 -17.46 18.56 17.94
N GLU A 236 -16.92 18.30 19.15
CA GLU A 236 -17.56 18.62 20.43
C GLU A 236 -18.96 17.97 20.58
N LEU A 237 -19.23 16.88 19.81
CA LEU A 237 -20.49 16.15 19.91
C LEU A 237 -20.50 15.25 21.16
N SER A 238 -21.66 15.07 21.75
CA SER A 238 -21.83 14.21 22.93
C SER A 238 -21.77 12.72 22.59
N THR A 239 -21.99 12.37 21.31
CA THR A 239 -22.06 10.99 20.81
C THR A 239 -21.21 10.81 19.54
N ALA A 240 -20.92 9.56 19.19
CA ALA A 240 -20.45 9.14 17.86
C ALA A 240 -21.34 8.01 17.31
N ASP A 241 -22.60 7.92 17.76
CA ASP A 241 -23.57 6.96 17.21
C ASP A 241 -23.71 7.17 15.69
N PRO A 242 -23.43 6.15 14.85
CA PRO A 242 -23.48 6.28 13.39
C PRO A 242 -24.88 6.60 12.84
N LEU A 243 -25.93 6.40 13.62
CA LEU A 243 -27.29 6.74 13.22
C LEU A 243 -27.74 8.14 13.68
N ASP A 244 -26.91 8.84 14.45
CA ASP A 244 -27.15 10.22 14.85
C ASP A 244 -26.93 11.19 13.68
N GLU A 245 -27.88 12.07 13.41
CA GLU A 245 -27.83 13.00 12.27
C GLU A 245 -26.71 14.03 12.37
N ASP A 246 -26.35 14.49 13.60
CA ASP A 246 -25.25 15.44 13.80
C ASP A 246 -23.89 14.78 13.56
N VAL A 247 -23.74 13.51 13.96
CA VAL A 247 -22.56 12.70 13.67
C VAL A 247 -22.39 12.49 12.15
N GLN A 248 -23.47 12.12 11.46
CA GLN A 248 -23.44 11.96 9.99
C GLN A 248 -23.12 13.30 9.29
N ARG A 249 -23.67 14.40 9.76
CA ARG A 249 -23.41 15.76 9.24
C ARG A 249 -21.96 16.17 9.45
N TRP A 250 -21.40 15.85 10.62
CA TRP A 250 -20.01 16.12 10.93
C TRP A 250 -19.07 15.36 9.96
N TRP A 251 -19.29 14.06 9.75
CA TRP A 251 -18.51 13.27 8.81
C TRP A 251 -18.63 13.76 7.37
N LYS A 252 -19.83 14.14 6.91
CA LYS A 252 -20.05 14.76 5.59
C LYS A 252 -19.23 16.04 5.41
N LYS A 253 -19.21 16.91 6.45
CA LYS A 253 -18.41 18.13 6.44
C LYS A 253 -16.91 17.81 6.41
N LYS A 254 -16.47 16.84 7.17
CA LYS A 254 -15.08 16.40 7.23
C LYS A 254 -14.63 15.79 5.90
N ALA A 255 -15.41 14.93 5.29
CA ALA A 255 -15.11 14.37 3.97
C ALA A 255 -14.99 15.49 2.91
N LYS A 256 -15.92 16.45 2.90
CA LYS A 256 -15.83 17.61 1.99
C LYS A 256 -14.53 18.40 2.19
N GLU A 257 -14.07 18.59 3.43
CA GLU A 257 -12.80 19.24 3.75
C GLU A 257 -11.62 18.45 3.18
N ILE A 258 -11.60 17.13 3.38
CA ILE A 258 -10.54 16.23 2.91
C ILE A 258 -10.44 16.27 1.38
N TYR A 259 -11.55 16.05 0.68
CA TYR A 259 -11.54 16.02 -0.80
C TYR A 259 -11.27 17.39 -1.44
N ARG A 260 -11.51 18.49 -0.72
CA ARG A 260 -11.06 19.80 -1.17
C ARG A 260 -9.55 19.95 -1.12
N LEU A 261 -8.87 19.35 -0.14
CA LEU A 261 -7.41 19.37 0.01
C LEU A 261 -6.72 18.29 -0.81
N ILE A 262 -7.35 17.12 -0.93
CA ILE A 262 -6.81 15.93 -1.59
C ILE A 262 -7.90 15.37 -2.52
N PRO A 263 -8.02 15.89 -3.75
CA PRO A 263 -9.13 15.54 -4.65
C PRO A 263 -9.23 14.05 -5.01
N ASP A 264 -8.11 13.35 -4.99
CA ASP A 264 -7.97 11.91 -5.26
C ASP A 264 -7.86 11.05 -4.00
N PHE A 265 -8.25 11.58 -2.84
CA PHE A 265 -8.23 10.83 -1.57
C PHE A 265 -8.95 9.50 -1.71
N GLY A 266 -8.28 8.40 -1.28
CA GLY A 266 -8.79 7.04 -1.51
C GLY A 266 -9.89 6.61 -0.56
N GLY A 267 -9.84 7.05 0.71
CA GLY A 267 -10.84 6.67 1.71
C GLY A 267 -10.26 6.39 3.10
N PHE A 268 -11.03 5.68 3.90
CA PHE A 268 -10.70 5.42 5.30
C PHE A 268 -10.39 3.96 5.59
N LEU A 269 -9.42 3.73 6.47
CA LEU A 269 -9.23 2.48 7.20
C LEU A 269 -9.78 2.64 8.61
N VAL A 270 -10.52 1.64 9.10
CA VAL A 270 -11.15 1.70 10.43
C VAL A 270 -10.85 0.43 11.21
N LYS A 271 -10.31 0.59 12.42
CA LYS A 271 -10.30 -0.42 13.48
C LYS A 271 -11.32 0.04 14.53
N ALA A 272 -12.35 -0.74 14.77
CA ALA A 272 -13.44 -0.40 15.67
C ALA A 272 -13.68 -1.50 16.69
N ASN A 273 -14.06 -1.11 17.91
CA ASN A 273 -14.41 -1.98 19.03
C ASN A 273 -13.37 -3.09 19.31
N SER A 274 -12.11 -2.75 19.23
CA SER A 274 -11.01 -3.69 19.45
C SER A 274 -9.87 -2.99 20.17
N GLU A 275 -9.29 -3.61 21.20
CA GLU A 275 -8.17 -3.11 22.00
C GLU A 275 -8.35 -1.69 22.53
N GLY A 276 -9.58 -1.35 22.94
CA GLY A 276 -9.92 -0.03 23.49
C GLY A 276 -10.19 1.05 22.45
N GLU A 277 -10.11 0.74 21.14
CA GLU A 277 -10.55 1.66 20.10
C GLU A 277 -12.08 1.74 20.07
N PRO A 278 -12.66 2.96 19.99
CA PRO A 278 -14.12 3.13 19.96
C PRO A 278 -14.73 2.60 18.67
N GLY A 279 -16.01 2.21 18.78
CA GLY A 279 -16.74 1.70 17.62
C GLY A 279 -18.25 1.79 17.76
N PRO A 280 -18.99 1.28 16.78
CA PRO A 280 -20.47 1.35 16.77
C PRO A 280 -21.11 0.58 17.91
N GLN A 281 -20.49 -0.50 18.42
CA GLN A 281 -21.05 -1.29 19.53
C GLN A 281 -21.14 -0.49 20.83
N ASP A 282 -20.32 0.55 21.03
CA ASP A 282 -20.42 1.48 22.17
C ASP A 282 -21.78 2.20 22.21
N TYR A 283 -22.51 2.20 21.10
CA TYR A 283 -23.81 2.84 20.91
C TYR A 283 -24.93 1.81 20.63
N GLY A 284 -24.68 0.52 20.83
CA GLY A 284 -25.64 -0.56 20.52
C GLY A 284 -25.89 -0.72 19.01
N ARG A 285 -24.90 -0.37 18.18
CA ARG A 285 -24.97 -0.49 16.72
C ARG A 285 -24.02 -1.59 16.22
N THR A 286 -24.24 -2.01 14.99
CA THR A 286 -23.45 -3.07 14.35
C THR A 286 -22.22 -2.52 13.62
N HIS A 287 -21.27 -3.40 13.28
CA HIS A 287 -20.16 -3.05 12.38
C HIS A 287 -20.66 -2.54 11.02
N ALA A 288 -21.75 -3.12 10.50
CA ALA A 288 -22.36 -2.66 9.25
C ALA A 288 -22.91 -1.23 9.36
N ASP A 289 -23.57 -0.88 10.47
CA ASP A 289 -24.07 0.49 10.70
C ASP A 289 -22.91 1.51 10.67
N GLY A 290 -21.82 1.20 11.38
CA GLY A 290 -20.66 2.09 11.44
C GLY A 290 -19.94 2.22 10.10
N ALA A 291 -19.69 1.10 9.42
CA ALA A 291 -19.03 1.08 8.12
C ALA A 291 -19.85 1.78 7.04
N ASN A 292 -21.16 1.52 7.01
CA ASN A 292 -22.09 2.08 6.02
C ASN A 292 -22.25 3.60 6.19
N MET A 293 -22.28 4.11 7.42
CA MET A 293 -22.31 5.55 7.66
C MET A 293 -21.09 6.24 7.02
N LEU A 294 -19.89 5.71 7.20
CA LEU A 294 -18.69 6.26 6.58
C LEU A 294 -18.67 6.04 5.06
N ALA A 295 -19.15 4.90 4.59
CA ALA A 295 -19.26 4.59 3.18
C ALA A 295 -20.20 5.54 2.43
N ASP A 296 -21.38 5.83 3.00
CA ASP A 296 -22.34 6.78 2.46
C ASP A 296 -21.76 8.21 2.39
N VAL A 297 -20.92 8.58 3.36
CA VAL A 297 -20.21 9.88 3.37
C VAL A 297 -19.17 9.98 2.25
N LEU A 298 -18.46 8.88 1.94
CA LEU A 298 -17.40 8.85 0.92
C LEU A 298 -17.91 8.57 -0.49
N ALA A 299 -19.10 7.96 -0.63
CA ALA A 299 -19.67 7.55 -1.91
C ALA A 299 -19.72 8.65 -2.98
N PRO A 300 -20.09 9.93 -2.65
CA PRO A 300 -20.11 11.02 -3.65
C PRO A 300 -18.75 11.33 -4.28
N TYR A 301 -17.66 10.89 -3.66
CA TYR A 301 -16.29 11.13 -4.09
C TYR A 301 -15.61 9.86 -4.65
N GLY A 302 -16.31 8.73 -4.65
CA GLY A 302 -15.74 7.43 -5.06
C GLY A 302 -14.75 6.83 -4.05
N GLY A 303 -14.78 7.31 -2.80
CA GLY A 303 -13.92 6.82 -1.73
C GLY A 303 -14.40 5.50 -1.14
N LEU A 304 -13.46 4.76 -0.52
CA LEU A 304 -13.66 3.44 0.05
C LEU A 304 -13.56 3.48 1.58
N VAL A 305 -14.22 2.52 2.21
CA VAL A 305 -14.00 2.17 3.62
C VAL A 305 -13.39 0.78 3.68
N MET A 306 -12.19 0.67 4.24
CA MET A 306 -11.59 -0.60 4.63
C MET A 306 -11.91 -0.80 6.12
N TRP A 307 -12.79 -1.75 6.39
CA TRP A 307 -13.24 -2.04 7.75
C TRP A 307 -12.56 -3.30 8.26
N ARG A 308 -11.68 -3.16 9.27
CA ARG A 308 -10.92 -4.30 9.77
C ARG A 308 -11.80 -5.25 10.58
N ALA A 309 -11.81 -6.50 10.16
CA ALA A 309 -12.39 -7.61 10.92
C ALA A 309 -11.36 -8.14 11.92
N PHE A 310 -11.02 -7.33 12.90
CA PHE A 310 -10.13 -7.71 13.99
C PHE A 310 -10.77 -7.34 15.31
N VAL A 311 -11.11 -8.33 16.08
CA VAL A 311 -11.73 -8.19 17.39
C VAL A 311 -10.84 -8.83 18.43
N TYR A 312 -10.42 -8.06 19.43
CA TYR A 312 -9.50 -8.53 20.46
C TYR A 312 -10.13 -8.67 21.85
N GLN A 313 -11.39 -8.28 22.03
CA GLN A 313 -12.11 -8.50 23.29
C GLN A 313 -12.63 -9.92 23.30
N ALA A 314 -12.04 -10.77 24.16
CA ALA A 314 -12.43 -12.17 24.27
C ALA A 314 -13.78 -12.30 24.98
N GLU A 315 -14.87 -12.16 24.24
CA GLU A 315 -16.19 -12.62 24.68
C GLU A 315 -16.38 -14.11 24.36
N SER A 316 -15.71 -14.62 23.32
CA SER A 316 -15.67 -16.03 22.98
C SER A 316 -14.53 -16.74 23.71
N PRO A 317 -14.73 -17.96 24.26
CA PRO A 317 -13.67 -18.78 24.81
C PRO A 317 -12.64 -19.21 23.73
N ASP A 318 -13.00 -19.14 22.46
CA ASP A 318 -12.11 -19.43 21.32
C ASP A 318 -11.84 -18.16 20.50
N ARG A 319 -10.65 -17.61 20.68
CA ARG A 319 -10.20 -16.41 19.95
C ARG A 319 -10.13 -16.59 18.44
N ALA A 320 -9.92 -17.82 17.96
CA ALA A 320 -9.86 -18.09 16.53
C ALA A 320 -11.24 -17.98 15.86
N CYS A 321 -12.32 -18.20 16.61
CA CYS A 321 -13.70 -18.10 16.12
C CYS A 321 -14.25 -16.67 16.20
N GLN A 322 -13.70 -15.81 17.04
CA GLN A 322 -14.33 -14.55 17.42
C GLN A 322 -14.62 -13.63 16.22
N ALA A 323 -13.64 -13.35 15.38
CA ALA A 323 -13.87 -12.49 14.19
C ALA A 323 -14.89 -13.10 13.22
N TYR A 324 -14.90 -14.42 13.11
CA TYR A 324 -15.86 -15.14 12.29
C TYR A 324 -17.29 -14.96 12.83
N GLU A 325 -17.48 -15.25 14.12
CA GLU A 325 -18.80 -15.16 14.78
C GLU A 325 -19.35 -13.74 14.76
N GLU A 326 -18.48 -12.74 14.87
CA GLU A 326 -18.88 -11.34 14.93
C GLU A 326 -19.19 -10.73 13.54
N PHE A 327 -18.46 -11.12 12.48
CA PHE A 327 -18.63 -10.51 11.16
C PHE A 327 -19.53 -11.30 10.21
N MET A 328 -19.53 -12.62 10.26
CA MET A 328 -20.31 -13.45 9.34
C MET A 328 -21.82 -13.11 9.36
N PRO A 329 -22.47 -12.76 10.49
CA PRO A 329 -23.88 -12.40 10.50
C PRO A 329 -24.22 -11.14 9.68
N PHE A 330 -23.21 -10.32 9.33
CA PHE A 330 -23.40 -9.09 8.56
C PHE A 330 -23.05 -9.26 7.06
N ASP A 331 -22.80 -10.49 6.60
CA ASP A 331 -22.55 -10.73 5.18
C ASP A 331 -23.71 -10.21 4.31
N GLY A 332 -23.37 -9.40 3.30
CA GLY A 332 -24.34 -8.75 2.43
C GLY A 332 -25.01 -7.49 2.99
N GLN A 333 -24.65 -7.05 4.22
CA GLN A 333 -25.20 -5.82 4.82
C GLN A 333 -24.31 -4.59 4.62
N PHE A 334 -23.08 -4.78 4.15
CA PHE A 334 -22.14 -3.70 3.88
C PHE A 334 -22.39 -3.06 2.50
N ARG A 335 -22.16 -1.74 2.38
CA ARG A 335 -22.24 -1.01 1.11
C ARG A 335 -21.18 -1.50 0.13
N ASP A 336 -21.40 -1.30 -1.18
CA ASP A 336 -20.48 -1.71 -2.25
C ASP A 336 -19.09 -1.04 -2.18
N ASN A 337 -18.98 0.11 -1.50
CA ASN A 337 -17.72 0.79 -1.27
C ASN A 337 -17.11 0.50 0.12
N VAL A 338 -17.56 -0.55 0.79
CA VAL A 338 -16.92 -1.13 1.97
C VAL A 338 -16.19 -2.41 1.56
N ILE A 339 -14.94 -2.55 2.01
CA ILE A 339 -14.17 -3.79 1.91
C ILE A 339 -13.82 -4.22 3.33
N VAL A 340 -14.22 -5.43 3.72
CA VAL A 340 -13.83 -5.99 5.01
C VAL A 340 -12.38 -6.47 4.92
N GLN A 341 -11.50 -5.83 5.70
CA GLN A 341 -10.07 -6.14 5.73
C GLN A 341 -9.79 -7.19 6.80
N VAL A 342 -9.31 -8.34 6.36
CA VAL A 342 -9.19 -9.55 7.16
C VAL A 342 -7.71 -9.95 7.24
N LYS A 343 -7.17 -10.13 8.45
CA LYS A 343 -5.83 -10.69 8.64
C LYS A 343 -5.72 -12.06 7.96
N ASN A 344 -4.52 -12.39 7.48
CA ASN A 344 -4.27 -13.68 6.84
C ASN A 344 -4.67 -14.87 7.73
N GLY A 345 -4.45 -14.79 9.04
CA GLY A 345 -4.89 -15.77 10.02
C GLY A 345 -6.00 -15.25 10.94
N PRO A 346 -6.66 -16.13 11.70
CA PRO A 346 -7.81 -15.76 12.53
C PRO A 346 -7.46 -15.03 13.82
N ILE A 347 -6.18 -15.01 14.25
CA ILE A 347 -5.75 -14.42 15.51
C ILE A 347 -4.99 -13.11 15.29
N ASP A 348 -3.68 -13.15 14.97
CA ASP A 348 -2.87 -11.93 14.96
C ASP A 348 -1.53 -12.09 14.19
N PHE A 349 -1.53 -12.41 12.92
CA PHE A 349 -0.32 -12.55 12.10
C PHE A 349 0.73 -13.55 12.62
N GLN A 350 0.35 -14.44 13.53
CA GLN A 350 1.30 -15.40 14.08
C GLN A 350 1.76 -16.39 13.01
N PRO A 351 3.02 -16.83 13.03
CA PRO A 351 3.49 -17.90 12.16
C PRO A 351 2.65 -19.16 12.34
N ARG A 352 2.30 -19.82 11.22
CA ARG A 352 1.52 -21.06 11.19
C ARG A 352 0.06 -20.95 11.60
N GLU A 353 -0.52 -19.75 11.66
CA GLU A 353 -1.96 -19.64 11.70
C GLU A 353 -2.55 -20.21 10.39
N PRO A 354 -3.68 -20.93 10.45
CA PRO A 354 -4.44 -21.24 9.23
C PRO A 354 -4.97 -19.93 8.61
N PHE A 355 -5.46 -19.99 7.38
CA PHE A 355 -6.16 -18.83 6.80
C PHE A 355 -7.42 -18.49 7.61
N SER A 356 -7.79 -17.21 7.62
CA SER A 356 -9.02 -16.76 8.30
C SER A 356 -10.27 -17.35 7.64
N PRO A 357 -11.19 -17.97 8.40
CA PRO A 357 -12.39 -18.56 7.83
C PRO A 357 -13.35 -17.53 7.19
N LEU A 358 -13.20 -16.24 7.50
CA LEU A 358 -13.97 -15.17 6.89
C LEU A 358 -13.80 -15.10 5.36
N PHE A 359 -12.65 -15.50 4.81
CA PHE A 359 -12.46 -15.53 3.36
C PHE A 359 -13.44 -16.46 2.65
N GLY A 360 -13.88 -17.54 3.29
CA GLY A 360 -14.89 -18.45 2.74
C GLY A 360 -16.33 -18.10 3.16
N ALA A 361 -16.51 -17.44 4.29
CA ALA A 361 -17.81 -17.16 4.90
C ALA A 361 -18.52 -15.94 4.31
N MET A 362 -17.77 -14.88 4.02
CA MET A 362 -18.31 -13.63 3.46
C MET A 362 -18.56 -13.80 1.95
N GLN A 363 -19.77 -14.22 1.60
CA GLN A 363 -20.12 -14.54 0.19
C GLN A 363 -20.69 -13.34 -0.58
N HIS A 364 -21.27 -12.38 0.13
CA HIS A 364 -21.97 -11.23 -0.43
C HIS A 364 -21.28 -9.90 -0.09
N THR A 365 -20.19 -9.96 0.67
CA THR A 365 -19.39 -8.80 1.08
C THR A 365 -17.99 -8.91 0.54
N GLN A 366 -17.45 -7.79 0.04
CA GLN A 366 -16.06 -7.73 -0.42
C GLN A 366 -15.10 -7.93 0.75
N VAL A 367 -14.13 -8.82 0.57
CA VAL A 367 -13.06 -9.06 1.54
C VAL A 367 -11.70 -8.86 0.91
N MET A 368 -10.73 -8.40 1.71
CA MET A 368 -9.33 -8.27 1.30
C MET A 368 -8.41 -8.86 2.36
N PRO A 369 -7.30 -9.53 1.96
CA PRO A 369 -6.34 -10.03 2.91
C PRO A 369 -5.44 -8.90 3.41
N GLU A 370 -5.12 -8.98 4.70
CA GLU A 370 -4.13 -8.14 5.37
C GLU A 370 -2.94 -9.02 5.78
N PHE A 371 -1.77 -8.75 5.20
CA PHE A 371 -0.52 -9.41 5.53
C PHE A 371 0.40 -8.48 6.32
N GLN A 372 1.13 -9.01 7.30
CA GLN A 372 2.13 -8.22 8.00
C GLN A 372 3.50 -8.32 7.31
N ILE A 373 4.05 -7.19 6.90
CA ILE A 373 5.38 -7.10 6.30
C ILE A 373 6.46 -7.01 7.37
N THR A 374 6.15 -6.38 8.49
CA THR A 374 7.10 -6.10 9.60
C THR A 374 7.55 -7.34 10.35
N GLN A 375 6.81 -8.47 10.30
CA GLN A 375 7.19 -9.73 10.95
C GLN A 375 7.25 -9.62 12.49
N GLU A 376 6.24 -9.05 13.10
CA GLU A 376 6.19 -8.80 14.55
C GLU A 376 6.57 -10.03 15.38
N TYR A 377 6.02 -11.21 15.05
CA TYR A 377 6.29 -12.47 15.74
C TYR A 377 7.53 -13.22 15.23
N LEU A 378 8.27 -12.65 14.29
CA LEU A 378 9.53 -13.19 13.76
C LEU A 378 10.69 -12.21 14.00
N GLY A 379 10.65 -11.48 15.13
CA GLY A 379 11.70 -10.58 15.58
C GLY A 379 11.57 -9.14 15.04
N GLN A 380 10.39 -8.72 14.63
CA GLN A 380 10.09 -7.33 14.22
C GLN A 380 11.10 -6.77 13.20
N SER A 381 11.30 -7.51 12.11
CA SER A 381 12.28 -7.21 11.05
C SER A 381 13.76 -7.26 11.46
N ILE A 382 14.08 -7.79 12.65
CA ILE A 382 15.48 -8.01 13.10
C ILE A 382 16.07 -9.23 12.40
N HIS A 383 15.26 -10.24 12.07
CA HIS A 383 15.69 -11.45 11.39
C HIS A 383 15.38 -11.39 9.90
N THR A 384 16.26 -11.96 9.08
CA THR A 384 15.98 -12.16 7.67
C THR A 384 15.04 -13.35 7.50
N VAL A 385 13.80 -13.05 7.10
CA VAL A 385 12.75 -14.06 6.85
C VAL A 385 12.14 -13.81 5.48
N PHE A 386 11.99 -14.87 4.67
CA PHE A 386 11.30 -14.80 3.40
C PHE A 386 9.81 -15.12 3.59
N LEU A 387 8.98 -14.09 3.61
CA LEU A 387 7.55 -14.19 3.92
C LEU A 387 6.69 -14.71 2.77
N ALA A 388 7.17 -14.65 1.54
CA ALA A 388 6.35 -14.96 0.37
C ALA A 388 5.81 -16.40 0.36
N THR A 389 6.52 -17.36 0.94
CA THR A 389 6.04 -18.75 1.09
C THR A 389 4.80 -18.80 1.98
N MET A 390 4.83 -18.16 3.15
CA MET A 390 3.69 -18.12 4.08
C MET A 390 2.49 -17.39 3.46
N TRP A 391 2.71 -16.28 2.76
CA TRP A 391 1.62 -15.56 2.09
C TRP A 391 1.04 -16.37 0.93
N LYS A 392 1.90 -17.06 0.18
CA LYS A 392 1.46 -17.97 -0.90
C LYS A 392 0.64 -19.11 -0.35
N ASP A 393 1.06 -19.75 0.73
CA ASP A 393 0.31 -20.84 1.38
C ASP A 393 -1.09 -20.37 1.81
N CYS A 394 -1.20 -19.16 2.36
CA CYS A 394 -2.50 -18.57 2.68
C CYS A 394 -3.36 -18.31 1.42
N LEU A 395 -2.77 -17.71 0.38
CA LEU A 395 -3.50 -17.36 -0.84
C LEU A 395 -3.96 -18.57 -1.64
N ASP A 396 -3.17 -19.66 -1.63
CA ASP A 396 -3.47 -20.91 -2.33
C ASP A 396 -4.39 -21.86 -1.52
N ALA A 397 -4.66 -21.54 -0.24
CA ALA A 397 -5.50 -22.37 0.60
C ALA A 397 -6.95 -22.38 0.10
N GLU A 398 -7.52 -23.59 -0.05
CA GLU A 398 -8.93 -23.77 -0.37
C GLU A 398 -9.80 -23.28 0.76
N THR A 399 -10.76 -22.42 0.46
CA THR A 399 -11.72 -21.90 1.43
C THR A 399 -12.90 -22.86 1.62
N TYR A 400 -13.67 -22.65 2.69
CA TYR A 400 -14.93 -23.39 2.91
C TYR A 400 -16.13 -22.74 2.21
N ARG A 401 -15.87 -21.91 1.20
CA ARG A 401 -16.89 -21.21 0.43
C ARG A 401 -17.82 -22.21 -0.28
N VAL A 402 -19.12 -21.95 -0.27
CA VAL A 402 -20.07 -22.67 -1.12
C VAL A 402 -19.72 -22.40 -2.58
N GLY A 403 -19.46 -23.45 -3.34
CA GLY A 403 -18.98 -23.38 -4.73
C GLY A 403 -17.46 -23.40 -4.88
N GLY A 404 -16.70 -23.49 -3.76
CA GLY A 404 -15.23 -23.62 -3.76
C GLY A 404 -14.49 -22.31 -4.03
N GLY A 405 -13.19 -22.44 -4.14
CA GLY A 405 -12.24 -21.36 -4.44
C GLY A 405 -11.22 -21.13 -3.34
N THR A 406 -10.01 -20.76 -3.75
CA THR A 406 -8.92 -20.41 -2.85
C THR A 406 -9.13 -19.02 -2.25
N VAL A 407 -8.35 -18.67 -1.22
CA VAL A 407 -8.31 -17.30 -0.68
C VAL A 407 -8.00 -16.31 -1.80
N ALA A 408 -7.07 -16.62 -2.71
CA ALA A 408 -6.78 -15.79 -3.87
C ALA A 408 -7.99 -15.62 -4.79
N ASP A 409 -8.74 -16.70 -5.08
CA ASP A 409 -9.91 -16.61 -5.95
C ASP A 409 -11.00 -15.70 -5.37
N VAL A 410 -11.22 -15.80 -4.06
CA VAL A 410 -12.18 -14.94 -3.34
C VAL A 410 -11.74 -13.48 -3.35
N THR A 411 -10.51 -13.21 -2.97
CA THR A 411 -10.01 -11.84 -2.75
C THR A 411 -9.59 -11.12 -4.04
N GLN A 412 -9.29 -11.88 -5.11
CA GLN A 412 -9.05 -11.36 -6.47
C GLN A 412 -10.33 -11.29 -7.32
N HIS A 413 -11.48 -11.61 -6.73
CA HIS A 413 -12.79 -11.61 -7.38
C HIS A 413 -12.87 -12.53 -8.63
N ARG A 414 -12.21 -13.66 -8.57
CA ARG A 414 -12.38 -14.73 -9.58
C ARG A 414 -13.66 -15.53 -9.33
N VAL A 415 -14.13 -15.53 -8.08
CA VAL A 415 -15.41 -16.11 -7.64
C VAL A 415 -16.22 -15.04 -6.91
N GLY A 416 -17.55 -15.03 -7.12
CA GLY A 416 -18.45 -14.04 -6.51
C GLY A 416 -18.73 -12.82 -7.41
N ILE A 417 -19.51 -11.87 -6.87
CA ILE A 417 -20.05 -10.71 -7.63
C ILE A 417 -19.49 -9.42 -7.02
N HIS A 418 -18.18 -9.24 -7.02
CA HIS A 418 -17.59 -8.06 -6.43
C HIS A 418 -16.88 -7.19 -7.47
N SER A 419 -16.89 -5.89 -7.27
CA SER A 419 -16.40 -4.92 -8.26
C SER A 419 -14.92 -4.58 -8.12
N ARG A 420 -14.32 -4.81 -6.96
CA ARG A 420 -12.94 -4.38 -6.66
C ARG A 420 -12.21 -5.41 -5.82
N SER A 421 -10.97 -5.69 -6.22
CA SER A 421 -10.06 -6.55 -5.47
C SER A 421 -8.99 -5.72 -4.76
N ALA A 422 -8.62 -6.14 -3.55
CA ALA A 422 -7.63 -5.42 -2.76
C ALA A 422 -6.76 -6.37 -1.94
N VAL A 423 -5.53 -5.94 -1.64
CA VAL A 423 -4.60 -6.59 -0.71
C VAL A 423 -3.87 -5.53 0.10
N ALA A 424 -3.72 -5.75 1.40
CA ALA A 424 -3.00 -4.87 2.29
C ALA A 424 -1.73 -5.51 2.84
N GLY A 425 -0.66 -4.71 2.92
CA GLY A 425 0.57 -5.04 3.62
C GLY A 425 0.78 -4.10 4.80
N VAL A 426 0.86 -4.64 6.03
CA VAL A 426 1.14 -3.85 7.24
C VAL A 426 2.63 -3.60 7.37
N ALA A 427 3.00 -2.32 7.45
CA ALA A 427 4.36 -1.84 7.66
C ALA A 427 4.41 -1.05 8.98
N ASN A 428 4.76 -1.73 10.08
CA ASN A 428 4.88 -1.19 11.42
C ASN A 428 6.26 -1.44 12.04
#